data_2d27dee2ea2615a323cee66483421bac
#
_entry.id   2d27dee2ea2615a323cee66483421bac
#
_cell.length_a   1.000
_cell.length_b   1.000
_cell.length_c   1.000
_cell.angle_alpha   90.00
_cell.angle_beta   90.00
_cell.angle_gamma   90.00
#
_symmetry.space_group_name_H-M   'P 1'
#
loop_
_entity.id
_entity.type
_entity.pdbx_description
1 polymer ?
#
loop_
_entity_poly.entity_id
_entity_poly.type
_entity_poly.pdbx_seq_one_letter_code
_entity_poly.pdbx_strand_id
1 'polypeptide(L)'
;MPFRVDDKGVVSILLITSRDTGRWVLPKGNLMVGIAPHRAAAREAEEEAGVRGTIARKPLGRFPYRKWRTAKRFDTAKVDVFALKVGKELERWKEQGQRERRWVTRDEAAGMVDEPELRALIRAAKLG
;
A
#
# COMPACT_ATOMS: atom_id res chain seq x y z
N MET A 1 1.22 -3.42 1.73
CA MET A 1 1.37 -3.61 0.26
C MET A 1 0.60 -4.86 -0.14
N PRO A 2 -0.57 -4.69 -0.73
CA PRO A 2 -1.36 -5.82 -1.21
C PRO A 2 -0.71 -6.43 -2.44
N PHE A 3 -0.63 -7.75 -2.48
CA PHE A 3 -0.04 -8.47 -3.62
C PHE A 3 -0.76 -9.81 -3.84
N ARG A 4 -0.62 -10.33 -5.03
CA ARG A 4 -1.05 -11.68 -5.39
C ARG A 4 -0.01 -12.34 -6.29
N VAL A 5 -0.01 -13.67 -6.30
CA VAL A 5 0.91 -14.47 -7.12
C VAL A 5 0.06 -15.37 -8.00
N ASP A 6 0.29 -15.35 -9.29
CA ASP A 6 -0.45 -16.22 -10.22
C ASP A 6 0.13 -17.64 -10.28
N ASP A 7 -0.46 -18.49 -11.11
CA ASP A 7 -0.07 -19.89 -11.26
C ASP A 7 1.37 -20.06 -11.77
N LYS A 8 1.91 -19.04 -12.42
CA LYS A 8 3.27 -19.04 -12.96
C LYS A 8 4.28 -18.40 -12.01
N GLY A 9 3.84 -17.98 -10.82
CA GLY A 9 4.68 -17.31 -9.83
C GLY A 9 4.89 -15.82 -10.10
N VAL A 10 4.11 -15.22 -11.00
CA VAL A 10 4.21 -13.80 -11.30
C VAL A 10 3.48 -12.99 -10.23
N VAL A 11 4.21 -12.04 -9.63
CA VAL A 11 3.68 -11.16 -8.59
C VAL A 11 3.01 -9.95 -9.22
N SER A 12 1.80 -9.65 -8.75
CA SER A 12 1.12 -8.39 -9.03
C SER A 12 0.92 -7.63 -7.74
N ILE A 13 1.02 -6.31 -7.80
CA ILE A 13 0.86 -5.41 -6.66
C ILE A 13 -0.33 -4.50 -6.92
N LEU A 14 -1.12 -4.27 -5.89
CA LEU A 14 -2.29 -3.38 -5.98
C LEU A 14 -1.89 -1.98 -5.56
N LEU A 15 -2.00 -1.04 -6.48
CA LEU A 15 -1.85 0.38 -6.20
C LEU A 15 -3.21 1.07 -6.24
N ILE A 16 -3.31 2.17 -5.51
CA ILE A 16 -4.48 3.03 -5.49
C ILE A 16 -4.06 4.47 -5.76
N THR A 17 -5.02 5.31 -6.14
CA THR A 17 -4.75 6.74 -6.29
C THR A 17 -4.97 7.47 -4.97
N SER A 18 -4.12 8.46 -4.70
CA SER A 18 -4.32 9.39 -3.60
C SER A 18 -5.54 10.25 -3.87
N ARG A 19 -6.41 10.44 -2.87
CA ARG A 19 -7.59 11.30 -3.02
C ARG A 19 -7.23 12.77 -3.25
N ASP A 20 -6.09 13.19 -2.71
CA ASP A 20 -5.67 14.60 -2.78
C ASP A 20 -5.01 14.95 -4.12
N THR A 21 -4.14 14.09 -4.62
CA THR A 21 -3.29 14.38 -5.77
C THR A 21 -3.57 13.50 -6.99
N GLY A 22 -4.28 12.38 -6.82
CA GLY A 22 -4.50 11.40 -7.87
C GLY A 22 -3.27 10.58 -8.25
N ARG A 23 -2.15 10.75 -7.55
CA ARG A 23 -0.94 9.96 -7.81
C ARG A 23 -1.08 8.54 -7.27
N TRP A 24 -0.34 7.61 -7.85
CA TRP A 24 -0.37 6.22 -7.43
C TRP A 24 0.42 6.01 -6.14
N VAL A 25 -0.20 5.34 -5.19
CA VAL A 25 0.35 5.09 -3.86
C VAL A 25 -0.03 3.68 -3.40
N LEU A 26 0.63 3.22 -2.34
CA LEU A 26 0.17 2.05 -1.60
C LEU A 26 -0.97 2.45 -0.65
N PRO A 27 -1.92 1.53 -0.39
CA PRO A 27 -2.84 1.73 0.73
C PRO A 27 -2.03 1.89 2.02
N LYS A 28 -2.29 2.96 2.74
CA LYS A 28 -1.64 3.26 4.01
C LYS A 28 -2.51 4.17 4.83
N GLY A 29 -2.35 4.12 6.14
CA GLY A 29 -3.08 4.97 7.05
C GLY A 29 -2.22 5.38 8.22
N ASN A 30 -2.84 6.10 9.12
CA ASN A 30 -2.21 6.52 10.37
C ASN A 30 -2.17 5.35 11.34
N LEU A 31 -1.23 5.42 12.29
CA LEU A 31 -1.22 4.50 13.42
C LEU A 31 -2.56 4.59 14.15
N MET A 32 -3.08 3.42 14.51
CA MET A 32 -4.33 3.30 15.26
C MET A 32 -4.02 2.94 16.70
N VAL A 33 -4.55 3.71 17.64
CA VAL A 33 -4.35 3.45 19.06
C VAL A 33 -4.94 2.10 19.44
N GLY A 34 -4.15 1.28 20.14
CA GLY A 34 -4.58 -0.03 20.60
C GLY A 34 -4.61 -1.13 19.55
N ILE A 35 -4.15 -0.84 18.33
CA ILE A 35 -4.11 -1.81 17.23
C ILE A 35 -2.66 -2.02 16.79
N ALA A 36 -2.24 -3.27 16.65
CA ALA A 36 -0.89 -3.59 16.17
C ALA A 36 -0.68 -3.02 14.75
N PRO A 37 0.52 -2.51 14.43
CA PRO A 37 0.77 -1.86 13.13
C PRO A 37 0.41 -2.71 11.92
N HIS A 38 0.70 -4.02 11.93
CA HIS A 38 0.34 -4.90 10.81
C HIS A 38 -1.19 -5.03 10.65
N ARG A 39 -1.94 -5.03 11.75
CA ARG A 39 -3.40 -5.09 11.70
C ARG A 39 -3.99 -3.78 11.21
N ALA A 40 -3.40 -2.65 11.60
CA ALA A 40 -3.79 -1.34 11.08
C ALA A 40 -3.57 -1.28 9.56
N ALA A 41 -2.43 -1.79 9.08
CA ALA A 41 -2.15 -1.86 7.65
C ALA A 41 -3.17 -2.72 6.88
N ALA A 42 -3.56 -3.87 7.45
CA ALA A 42 -4.58 -4.73 6.84
C ALA A 42 -5.93 -4.03 6.77
N ARG A 43 -6.30 -3.29 7.81
CA ARG A 43 -7.54 -2.54 7.88
C ARG A 43 -7.58 -1.42 6.83
N GLU A 44 -6.47 -0.69 6.69
CA GLU A 44 -6.37 0.37 5.68
C GLU A 44 -6.47 -0.20 4.26
N ALA A 45 -5.86 -1.34 3.99
CA ALA A 45 -5.99 -2.00 2.69
C ALA A 45 -7.45 -2.38 2.40
N GLU A 46 -8.18 -2.85 3.40
CA GLU A 46 -9.60 -3.16 3.24
C GLU A 46 -10.42 -1.89 2.99
N GLU A 47 -10.23 -0.86 3.79
CA GLU A 47 -11.01 0.38 3.69
C GLU A 47 -10.72 1.17 2.43
N GLU A 48 -9.45 1.24 2.03
CA GLU A 48 -9.03 2.05 0.88
C GLU A 48 -9.07 1.29 -0.44
N ALA A 49 -8.75 0.01 -0.44
CA ALA A 49 -8.57 -0.77 -1.66
C ALA A 49 -9.52 -1.97 -1.81
N GLY A 50 -10.29 -2.28 -0.78
CA GLY A 50 -11.29 -3.35 -0.85
C GLY A 50 -10.72 -4.75 -0.95
N VAL A 51 -9.64 -5.02 -0.23
CA VAL A 51 -9.00 -6.34 -0.22
C VAL A 51 -8.81 -6.87 1.19
N ARG A 52 -8.86 -8.17 1.33
CA ARG A 52 -8.56 -8.93 2.56
C ARG A 52 -7.60 -10.05 2.23
N GLY A 53 -6.80 -10.43 3.22
CA GLY A 53 -5.88 -11.53 3.04
C GLY A 53 -5.05 -11.79 4.29
N THR A 54 -3.90 -12.42 4.09
CA THR A 54 -2.96 -12.74 5.16
C THR A 54 -1.92 -11.64 5.26
N ILE A 55 -1.87 -10.97 6.41
CA ILE A 55 -0.92 -9.88 6.65
C ILE A 55 0.32 -10.41 7.37
N ALA A 56 1.50 -10.05 6.86
CA ALA A 56 2.76 -10.35 7.54
C ALA A 56 2.90 -9.48 8.79
N ARG A 57 3.42 -10.06 9.87
CA ARG A 57 3.58 -9.34 11.13
C ARG A 57 4.79 -8.42 11.14
N LYS A 58 5.82 -8.75 10.37
CA LYS A 58 7.04 -7.95 10.25
C LYS A 58 6.95 -7.08 9.00
N PRO A 59 7.38 -5.81 9.08
CA PRO A 59 7.38 -4.97 7.88
C PRO A 59 8.42 -5.45 6.87
N LEU A 60 8.12 -5.25 5.60
CA LEU A 60 9.08 -5.44 4.51
C LEU A 60 10.19 -4.40 4.58
N GLY A 61 9.85 -3.23 5.05
CA GLY A 61 10.74 -2.11 5.16
C GLY A 61 9.96 -0.85 5.48
N ARG A 62 10.65 0.25 5.42
CA ARG A 62 10.14 1.55 5.83
C ARG A 62 10.58 2.59 4.82
N PHE A 63 9.72 3.55 4.51
CA PHE A 63 10.08 4.66 3.63
C PHE A 63 9.62 6.00 4.22
N PRO A 64 10.34 7.10 3.94
CA PRO A 64 9.92 8.42 4.37
C PRO A 64 8.77 8.93 3.49
N TYR A 65 7.80 9.55 4.13
CA TYR A 65 6.64 10.12 3.49
C TYR A 65 6.48 11.56 3.93
N ARG A 66 6.31 12.50 2.98
CA ARG A 66 6.08 13.91 3.26
C ARG A 66 4.59 14.17 3.38
N LYS A 67 4.18 14.63 4.55
CA LYS A 67 2.80 15.04 4.79
C LYS A 67 2.74 16.56 4.75
N TRP A 68 2.22 17.09 3.65
CA TRP A 68 2.11 18.53 3.47
C TRP A 68 1.03 19.11 4.36
N ARG A 69 1.38 20.15 5.11
CA ARG A 69 0.47 20.89 6.00
C ARG A 69 -0.03 22.15 5.33
N THR A 70 0.89 22.85 4.62
CA THR A 70 0.61 24.03 3.81
C THR A 70 1.42 23.92 2.52
N ALA A 71 1.28 24.87 1.60
CA ALA A 71 2.07 24.91 0.36
C ALA A 71 3.58 24.99 0.61
N LYS A 72 4.00 25.43 1.80
CA LYS A 72 5.42 25.65 2.14
C LYS A 72 5.94 24.78 3.29
N ARG A 73 5.06 24.05 3.98
CA ARG A 73 5.42 23.25 5.15
C ARG A 73 5.01 21.80 5.00
N PHE A 74 5.90 20.90 5.35
CA PHE A 74 5.59 19.49 5.43
C PHE A 74 6.24 18.86 6.66
N ASP A 75 5.61 17.80 7.15
CA ASP A 75 6.18 16.91 8.14
C ASP A 75 6.65 15.65 7.44
N THR A 76 7.78 15.10 7.89
CA THR A 76 8.25 13.81 7.40
C THR A 76 7.78 12.73 8.36
N ALA A 77 7.06 11.76 7.86
CA ALA A 77 6.67 10.57 8.59
C ALA A 77 7.34 9.35 7.96
N LYS A 78 7.61 8.34 8.77
CA LYS A 78 8.09 7.05 8.25
C LYS A 78 6.93 6.08 8.22
N VAL A 79 6.77 5.39 7.10
CA VAL A 79 5.71 4.43 6.88
C VAL A 79 6.30 3.03 6.83
N ASP A 80 5.83 2.17 7.73
CA ASP A 80 6.15 0.74 7.69
C ASP A 80 5.26 0.07 6.65
N VAL A 81 5.86 -0.72 5.77
CA VAL A 81 5.16 -1.43 4.72
C VAL A 81 5.06 -2.90 5.07
N PHE A 82 3.83 -3.40 5.18
CA PHE A 82 3.57 -4.80 5.48
C PHE A 82 3.03 -5.51 4.23
N ALA A 83 3.52 -6.70 3.96
CA ALA A 83 3.02 -7.51 2.85
C ALA A 83 1.66 -8.09 3.22
N LEU A 84 0.66 -7.87 2.34
CA LEU A 84 -0.66 -8.46 2.46
C LEU A 84 -0.90 -9.36 1.27
N LYS A 85 -0.89 -10.68 1.49
CA LYS A 85 -1.25 -11.62 0.44
C LYS A 85 -2.75 -11.66 0.29
N VAL A 86 -3.24 -11.10 -0.80
CA VAL A 86 -4.68 -10.96 -1.04
C VAL A 86 -5.32 -12.32 -1.28
N GLY A 87 -6.35 -12.62 -0.48
CA GLY A 87 -7.16 -13.81 -0.64
C GLY A 87 -8.57 -13.51 -1.14
N LYS A 88 -9.03 -12.27 -0.96
CA LYS A 88 -10.36 -11.87 -1.39
C LYS A 88 -10.40 -10.41 -1.80
N GLU A 89 -11.02 -10.14 -2.95
CA GLU A 89 -11.40 -8.80 -3.37
C GLU A 89 -12.87 -8.60 -3.01
N LEU A 90 -13.17 -7.50 -2.31
CA LEU A 90 -14.51 -7.20 -1.86
C LEU A 90 -15.32 -6.55 -2.97
N GLU A 91 -16.63 -6.81 -2.99
CA GLU A 91 -17.56 -6.12 -3.89
C GLU A 91 -17.87 -4.70 -3.42
N ARG A 92 -17.82 -4.48 -2.11
CA ARG A 92 -18.09 -3.19 -1.47
C ARG A 92 -17.11 -2.93 -0.34
N TRP A 93 -16.61 -1.70 -0.26
CA TRP A 93 -15.72 -1.27 0.82
C TRP A 93 -15.87 0.22 1.07
N LYS A 94 -15.31 0.68 2.20
CA LYS A 94 -15.55 2.03 2.74
C LYS A 94 -15.28 3.16 1.74
N GLU A 95 -14.13 3.15 1.08
CA GLU A 95 -13.73 4.23 0.17
C GLU A 95 -13.94 3.88 -1.31
N GLN A 96 -14.80 2.92 -1.58
CA GLN A 96 -15.14 2.52 -2.95
C GLN A 96 -15.63 3.74 -3.76
N GLY A 97 -15.10 3.90 -4.96
CA GLY A 97 -15.45 5.03 -5.83
C GLY A 97 -14.68 6.31 -5.55
N GLN A 98 -13.93 6.38 -4.45
CA GLN A 98 -13.13 7.57 -4.11
C GLN A 98 -11.71 7.50 -4.67
N ARG A 99 -11.27 6.30 -5.07
CA ARG A 99 -9.92 6.04 -5.58
C ARG A 99 -10.01 5.09 -6.76
N GLU A 100 -9.12 5.26 -7.72
CA GLU A 100 -8.85 4.21 -8.70
C GLU A 100 -7.95 3.17 -8.06
N ARG A 101 -8.07 1.92 -8.49
CA ARG A 101 -7.16 0.86 -8.09
C ARG A 101 -6.73 0.06 -9.31
N ARG A 102 -5.48 -0.42 -9.27
CA ARG A 102 -4.92 -1.16 -10.40
C ARG A 102 -3.95 -2.22 -9.92
N TRP A 103 -4.13 -3.43 -10.42
CA TRP A 103 -3.15 -4.48 -10.29
C TRP A 103 -2.08 -4.29 -11.35
N VAL A 104 -0.83 -4.21 -10.93
CA VAL A 104 0.32 -3.98 -11.82
C VAL A 104 1.45 -4.93 -11.49
N THR A 105 2.40 -5.07 -12.43
CA THR A 105 3.60 -5.86 -12.16
C THR A 105 4.48 -5.13 -11.15
N ARG A 106 5.45 -5.86 -10.59
CA ARG A 106 6.42 -5.28 -9.64
C ARG A 106 7.15 -4.09 -10.26
N ASP A 107 7.65 -4.22 -11.48
CA ASP A 107 8.38 -3.15 -12.15
C ASP A 107 7.50 -1.95 -12.46
N GLU A 108 6.27 -2.20 -12.90
CA GLU A 108 5.29 -1.13 -13.12
C GLU A 108 5.00 -0.38 -11.80
N ALA A 109 4.76 -1.12 -10.71
CA ALA A 109 4.50 -0.51 -9.41
C ALA A 109 5.65 0.38 -8.97
N ALA A 110 6.89 -0.12 -9.09
CA ALA A 110 8.08 0.66 -8.74
C ALA A 110 8.20 1.94 -9.58
N GLY A 111 7.80 1.89 -10.84
CA GLY A 111 7.84 3.07 -11.71
C GLY A 111 6.71 4.06 -11.49
N MET A 112 5.62 3.64 -10.85
CA MET A 112 4.42 4.46 -10.67
C MET A 112 4.42 5.28 -9.37
N VAL A 113 5.16 4.84 -8.35
CA VAL A 113 5.26 5.56 -7.08
C VAL A 113 6.39 6.59 -7.14
N ASP A 114 6.26 7.67 -6.35
CA ASP A 114 7.22 8.79 -6.39
C ASP A 114 8.41 8.61 -5.47
N GLU A 115 8.24 7.96 -4.32
CA GLU A 115 9.28 7.86 -3.31
C GLU A 115 10.39 6.88 -3.73
N PRO A 116 11.66 7.33 -3.84
CA PRO A 116 12.76 6.45 -4.26
C PRO A 116 12.96 5.25 -3.34
N GLU A 117 12.81 5.44 -2.04
CA GLU A 117 12.95 4.36 -1.05
C GLU A 117 11.84 3.32 -1.20
N LEU A 118 10.63 3.77 -1.52
CA LEU A 118 9.51 2.87 -1.78
C LEU A 118 9.74 2.08 -3.07
N ARG A 119 10.27 2.72 -4.10
CA ARG A 119 10.64 2.03 -5.35
C ARG A 119 11.63 0.89 -5.09
N ALA A 120 12.67 1.18 -4.32
CA ALA A 120 13.67 0.19 -3.96
C ALA A 120 13.06 -0.96 -3.15
N LEU A 121 12.18 -0.64 -2.20
CA LEU A 121 11.50 -1.61 -1.38
C LEU A 121 10.62 -2.53 -2.22
N ILE A 122 9.85 -1.98 -3.14
CA ILE A 122 8.98 -2.75 -4.04
C ILE A 122 9.81 -3.72 -4.88
N ARG A 123 10.95 -3.26 -5.42
CA ARG A 123 11.82 -4.12 -6.23
C ARG A 123 12.48 -5.23 -5.44
N ALA A 124 12.83 -4.97 -4.18
CA ALA A 124 13.55 -5.91 -3.32
C ALA A 124 12.63 -6.82 -2.50
N ALA A 125 11.34 -6.53 -2.40
CA ALA A 125 10.42 -7.24 -1.52
C ALA A 125 10.34 -8.72 -1.86
N LYS A 126 10.48 -9.56 -0.84
CA LYS A 126 10.28 -11.00 -1.00
C LYS A 126 8.79 -11.32 -0.81
N LEU A 127 8.12 -11.60 -1.92
CA LEU A 127 6.70 -11.87 -1.97
C LEU A 127 6.48 -13.26 -2.59
N GLY A 128 5.71 -14.07 -1.89
CA GLY A 128 5.48 -15.42 -2.42
C GLY A 128 4.60 -16.29 -1.56
#